data_c16ec6892f2d6b6d6f5344871c66ac1f
#
_entry.id   c16ec6892f2d6b6d6f5344871c66ac1f
#
_cell.length_a   1.000
_cell.length_b   1.000
_cell.length_c   1.000
_cell.angle_alpha   90.00
_cell.angle_beta   90.00
_cell.angle_gamma   90.00
#
_symmetry.space_group_name_H-M   'P 1'
#
loop_
_entity.id
_entity.type
_entity.pdbx_description
1 polymer ?
#
loop_
_entity_poly.entity_id
_entity_poly.type
_entity_poly.pdbx_seq_one_letter_code
_entity_poly.pdbx_strand_id
1 'polypeptide(L)'
;MAKKIISFASDFGLQDGSVGVVKGVISRIDKDILVNDISHQIPPQDIKYGSLLLMRAIQYIPQGVLLAVVDPGVGTDRKAIAITTDWGVMIGPDNGLLNLACATVGGAQKAYALENENWIIPHEGNTFHARDIFAPFAAGYASGELKLEEFGPELDLEDLKQYLIPLTDITDDEIKGEVLYIDEFGNCQTNISPQELTDKDYKVGDVIPIKIDNQELSAKWCETYKNETIGGIGIVIDSWGMASLFLSNGNAQKLLNCKDNSKVII
;
A
#
# COMPACT_ATOMS: atom_id res chain seq x y z
N MET A 1 -12.88 22.53 9.72
CA MET A 1 -13.04 22.66 8.25
C MET A 1 -12.43 21.43 7.62
N ALA A 2 -13.16 20.77 6.71
CA ALA A 2 -12.59 19.69 5.93
C ALA A 2 -11.34 20.20 5.20
N LYS A 3 -10.27 19.40 5.17
CA LYS A 3 -9.06 19.76 4.43
C LYS A 3 -9.35 19.47 2.95
N LYS A 4 -9.26 20.48 2.09
CA LYS A 4 -9.45 20.35 0.64
C LYS A 4 -8.25 19.66 -0.03
N ILE A 5 -7.91 18.47 0.45
CA ILE A 5 -6.80 17.66 -0.06
C ILE A 5 -7.29 16.23 -0.25
N ILE A 6 -7.04 15.68 -1.44
CA ILE A 6 -7.24 14.27 -1.77
C ILE A 6 -5.89 13.69 -2.19
N SER A 7 -5.38 12.72 -1.44
CA SER A 7 -4.22 11.93 -1.84
C SER A 7 -4.71 10.71 -2.63
N PHE A 8 -4.27 10.57 -3.89
CA PHE A 8 -4.81 9.60 -4.82
C PHE A 8 -3.78 8.54 -5.24
N ALA A 9 -4.18 7.27 -5.15
CA ALA A 9 -3.41 6.12 -5.62
C ALA A 9 -4.29 5.17 -6.44
N SER A 10 -3.73 4.57 -7.49
CA SER A 10 -4.43 3.58 -8.31
C SER A 10 -3.46 2.68 -9.09
N ASP A 11 -4.00 1.64 -9.72
CA ASP A 11 -3.32 0.76 -10.67
C ASP A 11 -3.63 1.11 -12.16
N PHE A 12 -4.13 2.32 -12.42
CA PHE A 12 -4.62 2.71 -13.76
C PHE A 12 -3.50 2.99 -14.77
N GLY A 13 -2.28 3.20 -14.31
CA GLY A 13 -1.23 3.74 -15.16
C GLY A 13 -1.48 5.21 -15.52
N LEU A 14 -0.68 5.72 -16.45
CA LEU A 14 -0.76 7.12 -16.91
C LEU A 14 -1.01 7.23 -18.42
N GLN A 15 -1.23 6.11 -19.11
CA GLN A 15 -1.27 6.09 -20.57
C GLN A 15 -2.66 6.37 -21.15
N ASP A 16 -3.72 5.85 -20.53
CA ASP A 16 -5.09 5.88 -21.08
C ASP A 16 -5.97 7.05 -20.60
N GLY A 17 -5.45 7.91 -19.75
CA GLY A 17 -6.16 9.08 -19.27
C GLY A 17 -7.14 8.82 -18.11
N SER A 18 -7.31 7.60 -17.62
CA SER A 18 -8.23 7.26 -16.52
C SER A 18 -8.00 8.10 -15.27
N VAL A 19 -6.74 8.32 -14.89
CA VAL A 19 -6.35 9.21 -13.78
C VAL A 19 -6.85 10.65 -14.03
N GLY A 20 -6.68 11.16 -15.25
CA GLY A 20 -7.14 12.49 -15.62
C GLY A 20 -8.66 12.64 -15.55
N VAL A 21 -9.40 11.60 -15.91
CA VAL A 21 -10.88 11.56 -15.79
C VAL A 21 -11.31 11.63 -14.33
N VAL A 22 -10.70 10.85 -13.44
CA VAL A 22 -11.00 10.89 -12.00
C VAL A 22 -10.73 12.28 -11.41
N LYS A 23 -9.58 12.88 -11.72
CA LYS A 23 -9.24 14.25 -11.30
C LYS A 23 -10.21 15.28 -11.89
N GLY A 24 -10.65 15.07 -13.14
CA GLY A 24 -11.65 15.91 -13.78
C GLY A 24 -12.99 15.92 -13.03
N VAL A 25 -13.44 14.75 -12.53
CA VAL A 25 -14.63 14.64 -11.69
C VAL A 25 -14.45 15.42 -10.38
N ILE A 26 -13.31 15.25 -9.70
CA ILE A 26 -12.99 15.97 -8.46
C ILE A 26 -13.05 17.48 -8.70
N SER A 27 -12.39 17.98 -9.74
CA SER A 27 -12.33 19.41 -10.09
C SER A 27 -13.68 19.99 -10.52
N ARG A 28 -14.60 19.19 -11.04
CA ARG A 28 -15.97 19.63 -11.37
C ARG A 28 -16.83 19.87 -10.13
N ILE A 29 -16.56 19.13 -9.04
CA ILE A 29 -17.26 19.29 -7.76
C ILE A 29 -16.67 20.51 -7.04
N ASP A 30 -15.36 20.52 -6.85
CA ASP A 30 -14.68 21.68 -6.27
C ASP A 30 -13.27 21.85 -6.87
N LYS A 31 -13.07 22.95 -7.61
CA LYS A 31 -11.80 23.28 -8.28
C LYS A 31 -10.66 23.60 -7.33
N ASP A 32 -10.96 23.89 -6.06
CA ASP A 32 -9.99 24.29 -5.05
C ASP A 32 -9.46 23.09 -4.25
N ILE A 33 -9.90 21.88 -4.57
CA ILE A 33 -9.36 20.66 -4.00
C ILE A 33 -7.99 20.38 -4.61
N LEU A 34 -6.97 20.29 -3.76
CA LEU A 34 -5.65 19.82 -4.15
C LEU A 34 -5.65 18.30 -4.26
N VAL A 35 -5.35 17.78 -5.45
CA VAL A 35 -5.12 16.33 -5.64
C VAL A 35 -3.61 16.06 -5.61
N ASN A 36 -3.18 15.28 -4.62
CA ASN A 36 -1.81 14.81 -4.46
C ASN A 36 -1.71 13.36 -4.96
N ASP A 37 -0.97 13.13 -6.05
CA ASP A 37 -0.76 11.77 -6.56
C ASP A 37 0.27 11.04 -5.70
N ILE A 38 -0.11 9.88 -5.14
CA ILE A 38 0.82 8.99 -4.47
C ILE A 38 1.52 8.12 -5.50
N SER A 39 0.73 7.34 -6.24
CA SER A 39 1.20 6.53 -7.38
C SER A 39 0.00 6.07 -8.21
N HIS A 40 0.20 5.99 -9.52
CA HIS A 40 -0.75 5.35 -10.43
C HIS A 40 -0.12 4.16 -11.18
N GLN A 41 1.05 3.73 -10.70
CA GLN A 41 1.82 2.61 -11.27
C GLN A 41 1.85 1.40 -10.33
N ILE A 42 0.83 1.26 -9.47
CA ILE A 42 0.61 -0.01 -8.77
C ILE A 42 0.43 -1.09 -9.84
N PRO A 43 1.08 -2.25 -9.72
CA PRO A 43 0.87 -3.34 -10.67
C PRO A 43 -0.61 -3.67 -10.80
N PRO A 44 -1.14 -3.89 -12.02
CA PRO A 44 -2.56 -4.11 -12.23
C PRO A 44 -3.13 -5.20 -11.33
N GLN A 45 -4.21 -4.87 -10.61
CA GLN A 45 -4.93 -5.76 -9.69
C GLN A 45 -4.15 -6.22 -8.45
N ASP A 46 -2.96 -5.69 -8.20
CA ASP A 46 -2.14 -6.07 -7.05
C ASP A 46 -2.55 -5.29 -5.78
N ILE A 47 -3.55 -5.81 -5.09
CA ILE A 47 -4.07 -5.25 -3.82
C ILE A 47 -2.99 -5.26 -2.75
N LYS A 48 -2.15 -6.32 -2.67
CA LYS A 48 -1.04 -6.45 -1.72
C LYS A 48 -0.05 -5.30 -1.87
N TYR A 49 0.45 -5.12 -3.08
CA TYR A 49 1.39 -4.04 -3.40
C TYR A 49 0.78 -2.67 -3.06
N GLY A 50 -0.47 -2.44 -3.48
CA GLY A 50 -1.19 -1.21 -3.20
C GLY A 50 -1.33 -0.95 -1.69
N SER A 51 -1.72 -1.95 -0.90
CA SER A 51 -1.89 -1.83 0.54
C SER A 51 -0.57 -1.52 1.26
N LEU A 52 0.54 -2.17 0.87
CA LEU A 52 1.88 -1.88 1.39
C LEU A 52 2.36 -0.48 0.99
N LEU A 53 2.09 -0.05 -0.23
CA LEU A 53 2.40 1.30 -0.70
C LEU A 53 1.67 2.35 0.13
N LEU A 54 0.37 2.17 0.36
CA LEU A 54 -0.45 3.10 1.15
C LEU A 54 -0.01 3.14 2.62
N MET A 55 0.31 2.00 3.23
CA MET A 55 0.84 1.91 4.59
C MET A 55 2.10 2.78 4.76
N ARG A 56 2.98 2.75 3.78
CA ARG A 56 4.22 3.54 3.79
C ARG A 56 3.96 5.02 3.56
N ALA A 57 3.08 5.35 2.60
CA ALA A 57 2.82 6.73 2.20
C ALA A 57 2.04 7.52 3.27
N ILE A 58 1.09 6.88 3.97
CA ILE A 58 0.11 7.58 4.82
C ILE A 58 0.73 8.46 5.90
N GLN A 59 1.90 8.09 6.41
CA GLN A 59 2.60 8.83 7.46
C GLN A 59 3.22 10.14 6.95
N TYR A 60 3.43 10.27 5.65
CA TYR A 60 4.16 11.40 5.03
C TYR A 60 3.28 12.28 4.16
N ILE A 61 2.05 11.87 3.88
CA ILE A 61 1.11 12.67 3.10
C ILE A 61 0.22 13.53 4.00
N PRO A 62 -0.30 14.67 3.48
CA PRO A 62 -1.17 15.53 4.27
C PRO A 62 -2.45 14.82 4.70
N GLN A 63 -2.88 15.06 5.94
CA GLN A 63 -4.20 14.63 6.41
C GLN A 63 -5.31 15.20 5.53
N GLY A 64 -6.33 14.40 5.24
CA GLY A 64 -7.47 14.79 4.41
C GLY A 64 -8.27 13.58 3.96
N VAL A 65 -8.41 13.41 2.65
CA VAL A 65 -9.00 12.22 2.05
C VAL A 65 -7.91 11.39 1.37
N LEU A 66 -7.85 10.10 1.67
CA LEU A 66 -7.12 9.11 0.88
C LEU A 66 -8.11 8.46 -0.08
N LEU A 67 -7.93 8.67 -1.37
CA LEU A 67 -8.65 7.98 -2.43
C LEU A 67 -7.73 6.90 -3.02
N ALA A 68 -8.05 5.63 -2.82
CA ALA A 68 -7.22 4.55 -3.35
C ALA A 68 -8.08 3.52 -4.09
N VAL A 69 -7.66 3.18 -5.31
CA VAL A 69 -8.42 2.29 -6.19
C VAL A 69 -7.49 1.28 -6.87
N VAL A 70 -7.50 0.07 -6.34
CA VAL A 70 -7.01 -1.16 -6.99
C VAL A 70 -8.17 -2.14 -6.84
N ASP A 71 -8.93 -2.36 -7.91
CA ASP A 71 -10.28 -2.91 -7.80
C ASP A 71 -10.58 -4.00 -8.83
N PRO A 72 -9.99 -5.20 -8.68
CA PRO A 72 -10.33 -6.34 -9.55
C PRO A 72 -11.78 -6.81 -9.40
N GLY A 73 -12.48 -6.37 -8.34
CA GLY A 73 -13.89 -6.69 -8.07
C GLY A 73 -14.89 -5.61 -8.53
N VAL A 74 -14.47 -4.66 -9.37
CA VAL A 74 -15.37 -3.61 -9.87
C VAL A 74 -16.58 -4.21 -10.58
N GLY A 75 -17.78 -3.69 -10.28
CA GLY A 75 -19.03 -4.17 -10.90
C GLY A 75 -19.59 -5.47 -10.29
N THR A 76 -18.98 -6.01 -9.26
CA THR A 76 -19.52 -7.14 -8.46
C THR A 76 -20.22 -6.63 -7.19
N ASP A 77 -20.54 -7.52 -6.27
CA ASP A 77 -21.10 -7.24 -4.94
C ASP A 77 -20.07 -6.69 -3.93
N ARG A 78 -18.80 -6.46 -4.35
CA ARG A 78 -17.77 -5.79 -3.56
C ARG A 78 -18.24 -4.39 -3.15
N LYS A 79 -18.32 -4.13 -1.84
CA LYS A 79 -18.76 -2.84 -1.30
C LYS A 79 -17.77 -1.72 -1.64
N ALA A 80 -18.32 -0.57 -2.05
CA ALA A 80 -17.59 0.70 -2.07
C ALA A 80 -17.68 1.32 -0.67
N ILE A 81 -16.55 1.69 -0.06
CA ILE A 81 -16.51 2.09 1.35
C ILE A 81 -15.73 3.38 1.61
N ALA A 82 -16.11 4.03 2.72
CA ALA A 82 -15.29 5.05 3.37
C ALA A 82 -14.99 4.60 4.80
N ILE A 83 -13.74 4.76 5.23
CA ILE A 83 -13.28 4.47 6.58
C ILE A 83 -12.79 5.76 7.23
N THR A 84 -13.25 6.06 8.45
CA THR A 84 -12.75 7.21 9.22
C THR A 84 -11.65 6.78 10.16
N THR A 85 -10.64 7.63 10.33
CA THR A 85 -9.50 7.46 11.21
C THR A 85 -9.13 8.79 11.85
N ASP A 86 -8.21 8.81 12.81
CA ASP A 86 -7.65 10.06 13.35
C ASP A 86 -6.86 10.88 12.30
N TRP A 87 -6.40 10.23 11.24
CA TRP A 87 -5.71 10.90 10.12
C TRP A 87 -6.69 11.61 9.18
N GLY A 88 -7.85 11.05 8.93
CA GLY A 88 -8.85 11.54 7.99
C GLY A 88 -9.78 10.44 7.48
N VAL A 89 -10.23 10.55 6.23
CA VAL A 89 -11.14 9.60 5.61
C VAL A 89 -10.45 8.85 4.47
N MET A 90 -10.58 7.55 4.44
CA MET A 90 -10.05 6.67 3.39
C MET A 90 -11.19 6.10 2.56
N ILE A 91 -11.15 6.29 1.26
CA ILE A 91 -12.21 5.91 0.31
C ILE A 91 -11.65 4.95 -0.73
N GLY A 92 -12.33 3.83 -0.95
CA GLY A 92 -11.93 2.82 -1.92
C GLY A 92 -12.78 1.55 -1.87
N PRO A 93 -12.34 0.49 -2.55
CA PRO A 93 -13.00 -0.82 -2.51
C PRO A 93 -12.77 -1.54 -1.18
N ASP A 94 -13.77 -2.26 -0.70
CA ASP A 94 -13.64 -3.18 0.43
C ASP A 94 -13.02 -4.51 -0.04
N ASN A 95 -11.71 -4.52 -0.16
CA ASN A 95 -10.93 -5.67 -0.63
C ASN A 95 -9.58 -5.86 0.09
N GLY A 96 -9.37 -5.13 1.18
CA GLY A 96 -8.13 -5.15 1.95
C GLY A 96 -7.12 -4.06 1.57
N LEU A 97 -7.38 -3.26 0.52
CA LEU A 97 -6.46 -2.21 0.06
C LEU A 97 -6.15 -1.15 1.14
N LEU A 98 -7.16 -0.76 1.92
CA LEU A 98 -7.08 0.36 2.86
C LEU A 98 -6.60 -0.03 4.27
N ASN A 99 -6.68 -1.32 4.64
CA ASN A 99 -6.58 -1.71 6.04
C ASN A 99 -5.20 -1.48 6.67
N LEU A 100 -4.09 -1.71 5.95
CA LEU A 100 -2.76 -1.45 6.50
C LEU A 100 -2.51 0.04 6.73
N ALA A 101 -2.97 0.90 5.83
CA ALA A 101 -2.92 2.35 6.01
C ALA A 101 -3.75 2.78 7.24
N CYS A 102 -4.97 2.22 7.39
CA CYS A 102 -5.79 2.44 8.59
C CYS A 102 -5.06 2.05 9.86
N ALA A 103 -4.48 0.84 9.91
CA ALA A 103 -3.77 0.34 11.08
C ALA A 103 -2.58 1.25 11.45
N THR A 104 -1.88 1.78 10.45
CA THR A 104 -0.71 2.65 10.65
C THR A 104 -1.06 3.98 11.33
N VAL A 105 -2.28 4.47 11.16
CA VAL A 105 -2.73 5.77 11.71
C VAL A 105 -3.71 5.63 12.89
N GLY A 106 -3.65 4.53 13.62
CA GLY A 106 -4.42 4.32 14.84
C GLY A 106 -5.69 3.46 14.68
N GLY A 107 -5.94 2.93 13.49
CA GLY A 107 -7.07 2.04 13.20
C GLY A 107 -8.32 2.76 12.69
N ALA A 108 -9.28 1.95 12.26
CA ALA A 108 -10.59 2.42 11.81
C ALA A 108 -11.47 2.80 13.01
N GLN A 109 -12.16 3.93 12.91
CA GLN A 109 -13.14 4.38 13.91
C GLN A 109 -14.55 4.04 13.50
N LYS A 110 -14.90 4.29 12.23
CA LYS A 110 -16.19 3.98 11.61
C LYS A 110 -15.98 3.65 10.13
N ALA A 111 -16.91 2.91 9.57
CA ALA A 111 -16.96 2.66 8.14
C ALA A 111 -18.39 2.88 7.61
N TYR A 112 -18.49 3.35 6.37
CA TYR A 112 -19.74 3.60 5.69
C TYR A 112 -19.72 3.00 4.29
N ALA A 113 -20.85 2.44 3.86
CA ALA A 113 -21.06 2.12 2.45
C ALA A 113 -21.29 3.41 1.65
N LEU A 114 -20.80 3.45 0.41
CA LEU A 114 -21.02 4.59 -0.49
C LEU A 114 -22.26 4.31 -1.34
N GLU A 115 -23.44 4.62 -0.80
CA GLU A 115 -24.74 4.25 -1.40
C GLU A 115 -25.66 5.45 -1.65
N ASN A 116 -25.23 6.69 -1.32
CA ASN A 116 -26.02 7.88 -1.59
C ASN A 116 -26.09 8.16 -3.10
N GLU A 117 -27.21 7.82 -3.72
CA GLU A 117 -27.44 7.95 -5.16
C GLU A 117 -27.24 9.37 -5.70
N ASN A 118 -27.41 10.41 -4.88
CA ASN A 118 -27.17 11.80 -5.29
C ASN A 118 -25.69 12.09 -5.59
N TRP A 119 -24.79 11.24 -5.09
CA TRP A 119 -23.35 11.36 -5.27
C TRP A 119 -22.78 10.27 -6.19
N ILE A 120 -23.63 9.44 -6.79
CA ILE A 120 -23.24 8.46 -7.80
C ILE A 120 -23.51 9.06 -9.19
N ILE A 121 -22.48 9.14 -10.02
CA ILE A 121 -22.64 9.60 -11.40
C ILE A 121 -23.36 8.52 -12.20
N PRO A 122 -24.51 8.83 -12.83
CA PRO A 122 -25.21 7.88 -13.68
C PRO A 122 -24.33 7.40 -14.84
N HIS A 123 -24.30 6.10 -15.06
CA HIS A 123 -23.44 5.47 -16.09
C HIS A 123 -24.14 4.28 -16.76
N GLU A 124 -23.77 3.98 -18.02
CA GLU A 124 -24.30 2.83 -18.76
C GLU A 124 -23.55 1.51 -18.44
N GLY A 125 -22.29 1.61 -18.04
CA GLY A 125 -21.42 0.45 -17.72
C GLY A 125 -20.94 0.49 -16.28
N ASN A 126 -20.77 -0.67 -15.65
CA ASN A 126 -20.46 -0.80 -14.23
C ASN A 126 -18.97 -1.15 -13.99
N THR A 127 -18.07 -0.53 -14.74
CA THR A 127 -16.63 -0.91 -14.74
C THR A 127 -15.67 0.21 -14.35
N PHE A 128 -16.19 1.41 -13.97
CA PHE A 128 -15.34 2.53 -13.60
C PHE A 128 -15.82 3.25 -12.33
N HIS A 129 -15.93 2.50 -11.24
CA HIS A 129 -16.37 3.03 -9.93
C HIS A 129 -15.45 4.14 -9.39
N ALA A 130 -14.19 4.21 -9.83
CA ALA A 130 -13.30 5.34 -9.49
C ALA A 130 -13.88 6.68 -9.91
N ARG A 131 -14.43 6.75 -11.13
CA ARG A 131 -15.09 7.92 -11.70
C ARG A 131 -16.48 8.14 -11.13
N ASP A 132 -17.25 7.05 -11.03
CA ASP A 132 -18.71 7.13 -10.85
C ASP A 132 -19.09 7.15 -9.36
N ILE A 133 -18.28 6.59 -8.48
CA ILE A 133 -18.57 6.46 -7.05
C ILE A 133 -17.46 7.11 -6.20
N PHE A 134 -16.23 6.60 -6.28
CA PHE A 134 -15.19 6.98 -5.33
C PHE A 134 -14.80 8.46 -5.43
N ALA A 135 -14.58 8.98 -6.62
CA ALA A 135 -14.20 10.38 -6.81
C ALA A 135 -15.28 11.38 -6.38
N PRO A 136 -16.58 11.20 -6.71
CA PRO A 136 -17.63 12.06 -6.22
C PRO A 136 -17.72 12.12 -4.70
N PHE A 137 -17.69 10.97 -4.00
CA PHE A 137 -17.73 10.93 -2.55
C PHE A 137 -16.50 11.56 -1.92
N ALA A 138 -15.30 11.30 -2.46
CA ALA A 138 -14.06 11.90 -2.00
C ALA A 138 -14.10 13.43 -2.12
N ALA A 139 -14.54 13.93 -3.28
CA ALA A 139 -14.63 15.37 -3.53
C ALA A 139 -15.73 16.04 -2.71
N GLY A 140 -16.92 15.43 -2.61
CA GLY A 140 -18.02 15.94 -1.81
C GLY A 140 -17.65 16.09 -0.34
N TYR A 141 -16.95 15.11 0.22
CA TYR A 141 -16.44 15.18 1.59
C TYR A 141 -15.33 16.23 1.73
N ALA A 142 -14.36 16.25 0.83
CA ALA A 142 -13.24 17.20 0.89
C ALA A 142 -13.70 18.65 0.71
N SER A 143 -14.73 18.91 -0.11
CA SER A 143 -15.33 20.24 -0.27
C SER A 143 -16.15 20.68 0.96
N GLY A 144 -16.65 19.71 1.73
CA GLY A 144 -17.56 19.93 2.86
C GLY A 144 -19.04 19.96 2.44
N GLU A 145 -19.36 19.62 1.19
CA GLU A 145 -20.73 19.53 0.68
C GLU A 145 -21.43 18.24 1.10
N LEU A 146 -20.66 17.18 1.37
CA LEU A 146 -21.15 15.87 1.81
C LEU A 146 -20.58 15.53 3.19
N LYS A 147 -21.45 15.16 4.12
CA LYS A 147 -21.07 14.69 5.46
C LYS A 147 -21.01 13.18 5.51
N LEU A 148 -20.27 12.62 6.48
CA LEU A 148 -20.09 11.18 6.64
C LEU A 148 -21.40 10.42 6.79
N GLU A 149 -22.34 10.99 7.57
CA GLU A 149 -23.63 10.39 7.85
C GLU A 149 -24.54 10.31 6.60
N GLU A 150 -24.17 11.03 5.55
CA GLU A 150 -24.89 11.07 4.27
C GLU A 150 -24.29 10.13 3.23
N PHE A 151 -23.22 9.40 3.54
CA PHE A 151 -22.56 8.46 2.59
C PHE A 151 -23.45 7.24 2.29
N GLY A 152 -24.07 6.70 3.33
CA GLY A 152 -24.88 5.50 3.30
C GLY A 152 -24.88 4.81 4.68
N PRO A 153 -25.27 3.54 4.76
CA PRO A 153 -25.31 2.81 6.02
C PRO A 153 -23.92 2.66 6.64
N GLU A 154 -23.85 2.77 7.97
CA GLU A 154 -22.66 2.42 8.74
C GLU A 154 -22.45 0.91 8.68
N LEU A 155 -21.20 0.49 8.50
CA LEU A 155 -20.79 -0.89 8.37
C LEU A 155 -20.11 -1.35 9.67
N ASP A 156 -20.23 -2.63 9.98
CA ASP A 156 -19.43 -3.24 11.03
C ASP A 156 -17.96 -3.33 10.59
N LEU A 157 -17.06 -2.87 11.44
CA LEU A 157 -15.62 -2.87 11.17
C LEU A 157 -15.06 -4.31 11.09
N GLU A 158 -15.70 -5.27 11.78
CA GLU A 158 -15.29 -6.68 11.77
C GLU A 158 -15.60 -7.36 10.42
N ASP A 159 -16.58 -6.84 9.67
CA ASP A 159 -16.96 -7.37 8.36
C ASP A 159 -16.05 -6.90 7.21
N LEU A 160 -15.21 -5.87 7.45
CA LEU A 160 -14.35 -5.31 6.43
C LEU A 160 -13.25 -6.30 6.02
N LYS A 161 -12.97 -6.34 4.71
CA LYS A 161 -11.89 -7.17 4.18
C LYS A 161 -10.54 -6.66 4.64
N GLN A 162 -9.67 -7.59 5.01
CA GLN A 162 -8.33 -7.27 5.50
C GLN A 162 -7.27 -7.99 4.67
N TYR A 163 -6.17 -7.30 4.40
CA TYR A 163 -4.91 -7.89 4.00
C TYR A 163 -4.02 -7.95 5.26
N LEU A 164 -3.45 -9.10 5.54
CA LEU A 164 -2.54 -9.30 6.67
C LEU A 164 -1.12 -9.51 6.17
N ILE A 165 -0.16 -8.76 6.72
CA ILE A 165 1.26 -9.04 6.48
C ILE A 165 1.57 -10.38 7.17
N PRO A 166 2.14 -11.36 6.44
CA PRO A 166 2.55 -12.62 7.05
C PRO A 166 3.58 -12.37 8.17
N LEU A 167 3.40 -13.04 9.29
CA LEU A 167 4.39 -13.04 10.36
C LEU A 167 5.56 -13.95 9.99
N THR A 168 6.72 -13.64 10.53
CA THR A 168 7.88 -14.54 10.49
C THR A 168 7.66 -15.75 11.40
N ASP A 169 8.22 -16.90 11.01
CA ASP A 169 8.30 -18.08 11.87
C ASP A 169 9.73 -18.17 12.44
N ILE A 170 9.84 -18.01 13.75
CA ILE A 170 11.14 -17.92 14.44
C ILE A 170 11.29 -19.16 15.32
N THR A 171 12.39 -19.91 15.07
CA THR A 171 12.82 -21.04 15.90
C THR A 171 14.14 -20.70 16.56
N ASP A 172 14.73 -21.60 17.37
CA ASP A 172 16.05 -21.36 17.96
C ASP A 172 17.16 -21.23 16.90
N ASP A 173 17.00 -21.87 15.76
CA ASP A 173 18.03 -21.94 14.73
C ASP A 173 17.80 -20.98 13.54
N GLU A 174 16.56 -20.62 13.21
CA GLU A 174 16.20 -19.96 11.96
C GLU A 174 15.15 -18.86 12.15
N ILE A 175 15.18 -17.87 11.25
CA ILE A 175 14.10 -16.91 10.99
C ILE A 175 13.57 -17.21 9.59
N LYS A 176 12.29 -17.62 9.50
CA LYS A 176 11.61 -17.85 8.22
C LYS A 176 10.70 -16.69 7.90
N GLY A 177 11.04 -15.99 6.87
CA GLY A 177 10.24 -14.89 6.32
C GLY A 177 9.95 -15.06 4.85
N GLU A 178 9.50 -13.99 4.24
CA GLU A 178 9.28 -13.94 2.79
C GLU A 178 9.50 -12.54 2.24
N VAL A 179 9.72 -12.46 0.93
CA VAL A 179 9.77 -11.19 0.20
C VAL A 179 8.36 -10.61 0.14
N LEU A 180 8.19 -9.40 0.71
CA LEU A 180 6.92 -8.66 0.69
C LEU A 180 6.79 -7.75 -0.52
N TYR A 181 7.90 -7.17 -0.94
CA TYR A 181 7.90 -6.06 -1.88
C TYR A 181 9.25 -6.00 -2.62
N ILE A 182 9.19 -5.69 -3.89
CA ILE A 182 10.38 -5.45 -4.71
C ILE A 182 10.31 -4.02 -5.25
N ASP A 183 11.35 -3.23 -4.97
CA ASP A 183 11.39 -1.84 -5.42
C ASP A 183 11.88 -1.73 -6.89
N GLU A 184 11.80 -0.53 -7.46
CA GLU A 184 12.24 -0.23 -8.83
C GLU A 184 13.74 -0.49 -9.08
N PHE A 185 14.55 -0.52 -8.02
CA PHE A 185 15.97 -0.86 -8.10
C PHE A 185 16.23 -2.37 -8.06
N GLY A 186 15.18 -3.14 -7.74
CA GLY A 186 15.25 -4.59 -7.56
C GLY A 186 15.73 -5.02 -6.19
N ASN A 187 15.66 -4.15 -5.18
CA ASN A 187 15.85 -4.56 -3.80
C ASN A 187 14.63 -5.34 -3.32
N CYS A 188 14.88 -6.43 -2.58
CA CYS A 188 13.85 -7.34 -2.13
C CYS A 188 13.60 -7.14 -0.63
N GLN A 189 12.58 -6.35 -0.27
CA GLN A 189 12.17 -6.15 1.11
C GLN A 189 11.47 -7.40 1.64
N THR A 190 11.83 -7.81 2.84
CA THR A 190 11.24 -8.96 3.53
C THR A 190 10.28 -8.51 4.64
N ASN A 191 9.61 -9.46 5.29
CA ASN A 191 8.87 -9.25 6.52
C ASN A 191 9.74 -9.42 7.79
N ILE A 192 11.07 -9.58 7.63
CA ILE A 192 12.00 -9.75 8.74
C ILE A 192 12.39 -8.38 9.30
N SER A 193 12.20 -8.18 10.60
CA SER A 193 12.55 -6.93 11.30
C SER A 193 14.02 -6.93 11.74
N PRO A 194 14.60 -5.74 12.00
CA PRO A 194 15.95 -5.65 12.57
C PRO A 194 16.07 -6.26 13.97
N GLN A 195 14.98 -6.26 14.74
CA GLN A 195 14.96 -6.87 16.08
C GLN A 195 15.14 -8.38 15.99
N GLU A 196 14.47 -9.04 15.05
CA GLU A 196 14.61 -10.49 14.85
C GLU A 196 16.03 -10.89 14.46
N LEU A 197 16.74 -10.05 13.68
CA LEU A 197 18.16 -10.28 13.37
C LEU A 197 19.03 -10.12 14.63
N THR A 198 18.78 -9.08 15.43
CA THR A 198 19.56 -8.87 16.67
C THR A 198 19.28 -9.91 17.74
N ASP A 199 18.06 -10.45 17.82
CA ASP A 199 17.71 -11.56 18.73
C ASP A 199 18.44 -12.86 18.36
N LYS A 200 18.94 -12.96 17.14
CA LYS A 200 19.85 -14.01 16.66
C LYS A 200 21.33 -13.64 16.79
N ASP A 201 21.68 -12.64 17.59
CA ASP A 201 23.04 -12.16 17.84
C ASP A 201 23.73 -11.55 16.60
N TYR A 202 23.06 -11.37 15.47
CA TYR A 202 23.64 -10.70 14.30
C TYR A 202 23.81 -9.20 14.53
N LYS A 203 24.87 -8.66 13.96
CA LYS A 203 25.24 -7.22 14.04
C LYS A 203 25.59 -6.67 12.66
N VAL A 204 25.48 -5.37 12.53
CA VAL A 204 25.96 -4.67 11.33
C VAL A 204 27.45 -5.00 11.10
N GLY A 205 27.76 -5.43 9.89
CA GLY A 205 29.09 -5.90 9.47
C GLY A 205 29.22 -7.41 9.35
N ASP A 206 28.33 -8.18 9.99
CA ASP A 206 28.35 -9.64 9.93
C ASP A 206 27.92 -10.14 8.54
N VAL A 207 28.49 -11.29 8.16
CA VAL A 207 28.11 -12.05 6.97
C VAL A 207 27.13 -13.13 7.41
N ILE A 208 25.89 -12.99 6.98
CA ILE A 208 24.74 -13.79 7.40
C ILE A 208 24.48 -14.85 6.32
N PRO A 209 24.45 -16.14 6.64
CA PRO A 209 23.97 -17.16 5.72
C PRO A 209 22.48 -16.96 5.49
N ILE A 210 22.05 -16.95 4.23
CA ILE A 210 20.65 -16.80 3.86
C ILE A 210 20.27 -17.86 2.83
N LYS A 211 19.02 -18.26 2.87
CA LYS A 211 18.46 -19.13 1.85
C LYS A 211 17.21 -18.44 1.27
N ILE A 212 17.19 -18.31 -0.05
CA ILE A 212 16.06 -17.75 -0.78
C ILE A 212 15.52 -18.83 -1.69
N ASP A 213 14.28 -19.27 -1.41
CA ASP A 213 13.68 -20.45 -2.05
C ASP A 213 14.66 -21.65 -1.97
N ASN A 214 15.32 -22.00 -3.09
CA ASN A 214 16.27 -23.11 -3.15
C ASN A 214 17.74 -22.67 -3.27
N GLN A 215 18.04 -21.38 -3.16
CA GLN A 215 19.39 -20.85 -3.31
C GLN A 215 19.99 -20.53 -1.94
N GLU A 216 21.13 -21.12 -1.63
CA GLU A 216 21.92 -20.80 -0.44
C GLU A 216 23.01 -19.82 -0.82
N LEU A 217 23.17 -18.77 -0.05
CA LEU A 217 24.14 -17.70 -0.25
C LEU A 217 24.46 -17.01 1.08
N SER A 218 25.32 -16.02 1.01
CA SER A 218 25.65 -15.18 2.17
C SER A 218 25.42 -13.72 1.81
N ALA A 219 24.87 -12.95 2.75
CA ALA A 219 24.68 -11.53 2.60
C ALA A 219 25.29 -10.78 3.79
N LYS A 220 26.00 -9.69 3.52
CA LYS A 220 26.56 -8.86 4.58
C LYS A 220 25.48 -7.90 5.11
N TRP A 221 25.29 -7.86 6.42
CA TRP A 221 24.44 -6.82 7.01
C TRP A 221 25.15 -5.48 6.97
N CYS A 222 24.63 -4.58 6.19
CA CYS A 222 25.20 -3.28 5.90
C CYS A 222 24.42 -2.16 6.56
N GLU A 223 25.10 -1.10 6.96
CA GLU A 223 24.49 0.14 7.42
C GLU A 223 23.85 0.92 6.25
N THR A 224 24.49 0.86 5.08
CA THR A 224 24.02 1.45 3.83
C THR A 224 24.40 0.58 2.62
N TYR A 225 23.78 0.86 1.47
CA TYR A 225 24.06 0.17 0.20
C TYR A 225 25.55 0.24 -0.24
N LYS A 226 26.31 1.23 0.26
CA LYS A 226 27.72 1.43 -0.08
C LYS A 226 28.70 0.57 0.74
N ASN A 227 28.23 -0.07 1.79
CA ASN A 227 29.09 -0.85 2.67
C ASN A 227 29.39 -2.26 2.14
N GLU A 228 28.85 -2.60 0.97
CA GLU A 228 29.14 -3.85 0.28
C GLU A 228 29.97 -3.61 -0.99
N THR A 229 30.82 -4.58 -1.33
CA THR A 229 31.63 -4.56 -2.56
C THR A 229 30.72 -4.64 -3.80
N ILE A 230 31.18 -4.07 -4.92
CA ILE A 230 30.45 -4.11 -6.18
C ILE A 230 30.15 -5.56 -6.57
N GLY A 231 28.89 -5.89 -6.81
CA GLY A 231 28.44 -7.24 -7.13
C GLY A 231 28.22 -8.15 -5.91
N GLY A 232 28.46 -7.63 -4.69
CA GLY A 232 28.14 -8.34 -3.45
C GLY A 232 26.68 -8.19 -3.04
N ILE A 233 26.16 -9.20 -2.36
CA ILE A 233 24.80 -9.19 -1.81
C ILE A 233 24.86 -8.70 -0.37
N GLY A 234 24.00 -7.76 -0.06
CA GLY A 234 23.86 -7.23 1.30
C GLY A 234 22.43 -7.28 1.81
N ILE A 235 22.32 -7.18 3.14
CA ILE A 235 21.09 -6.87 3.86
C ILE A 235 21.23 -5.45 4.36
N VAL A 236 20.18 -4.64 4.18
CA VAL A 236 20.08 -3.31 4.77
C VAL A 236 18.72 -3.19 5.47
N ILE A 237 18.66 -2.47 6.58
CA ILE A 237 17.36 -2.05 7.10
C ILE A 237 16.96 -0.84 6.29
N ASP A 238 15.92 -1.01 5.50
CA ASP A 238 15.48 0.02 4.57
C ASP A 238 14.74 1.17 5.27
N SER A 239 14.31 2.16 4.50
CA SER A 239 13.60 3.34 5.01
C SER A 239 12.22 3.02 5.62
N TRP A 240 11.75 1.78 5.49
CA TRP A 240 10.50 1.28 6.06
C TRP A 240 10.72 0.42 7.31
N GLY A 241 11.98 0.27 7.73
CA GLY A 241 12.36 -0.42 8.96
C GLY A 241 12.41 -1.94 8.84
N MET A 242 12.46 -2.51 7.62
CA MET A 242 12.52 -3.94 7.39
C MET A 242 13.83 -4.35 6.73
N ALA A 243 14.26 -5.60 6.94
CA ALA A 243 15.41 -6.16 6.25
C ALA A 243 15.12 -6.27 4.75
N SER A 244 15.98 -5.66 3.95
CA SER A 244 15.88 -5.66 2.50
C SER A 244 17.19 -6.19 1.89
N LEU A 245 17.06 -7.16 0.99
CA LEU A 245 18.19 -7.70 0.25
C LEU A 245 18.49 -6.81 -0.95
N PHE A 246 19.76 -6.48 -1.13
CA PHE A 246 20.21 -5.67 -2.26
C PHE A 246 21.46 -6.27 -2.93
N LEU A 247 21.67 -5.90 -4.18
CA LEU A 247 22.91 -6.19 -4.91
C LEU A 247 23.65 -4.87 -5.14
N SER A 248 24.89 -4.78 -4.65
CA SER A 248 25.69 -3.56 -4.81
C SER A 248 25.95 -3.28 -6.29
N ASN A 249 25.50 -2.11 -6.78
CA ASN A 249 25.50 -1.70 -8.18
C ASN A 249 24.77 -2.67 -9.13
N GLY A 250 23.72 -3.36 -8.66
CA GLY A 250 22.98 -4.31 -9.46
C GLY A 250 21.52 -4.42 -9.05
N ASN A 251 20.86 -5.46 -9.52
CA ASN A 251 19.47 -5.76 -9.24
C ASN A 251 19.39 -7.12 -8.55
N ALA A 252 19.08 -7.12 -7.25
CA ALA A 252 19.00 -8.32 -6.42
C ALA A 252 17.90 -9.25 -6.89
N GLN A 253 16.73 -8.72 -7.25
CA GLN A 253 15.61 -9.49 -7.78
C GLN A 253 16.03 -10.38 -8.94
N LYS A 254 16.74 -9.80 -9.93
CA LYS A 254 17.17 -10.53 -11.12
C LYS A 254 18.22 -11.58 -10.81
N LEU A 255 19.20 -11.24 -9.96
CA LEU A 255 20.26 -12.16 -9.58
C LEU A 255 19.72 -13.35 -8.80
N LEU A 256 18.84 -13.08 -7.84
CA LEU A 256 18.28 -14.09 -6.93
C LEU A 256 17.04 -14.78 -7.51
N ASN A 257 16.58 -14.32 -8.68
CA ASN A 257 15.32 -14.75 -9.29
C ASN A 257 14.13 -14.68 -8.31
N CYS A 258 14.17 -13.65 -7.42
CA CYS A 258 13.13 -13.42 -6.42
C CYS A 258 11.86 -12.88 -7.04
N LYS A 259 10.76 -13.22 -6.43
CA LYS A 259 9.44 -12.67 -6.69
C LYS A 259 8.73 -12.45 -5.36
N ASP A 260 7.59 -11.81 -5.39
CA ASP A 260 6.72 -11.69 -4.23
C ASP A 260 6.42 -13.06 -3.63
N ASN A 261 6.48 -13.14 -2.32
CA ASN A 261 6.32 -14.35 -1.51
C ASN A 261 7.46 -15.38 -1.66
N SER A 262 8.59 -15.08 -2.34
CA SER A 262 9.80 -15.90 -2.26
C SER A 262 10.20 -16.09 -0.80
N LYS A 263 10.47 -17.33 -0.38
CA LYS A 263 10.79 -17.64 1.01
C LYS A 263 12.23 -17.25 1.32
N VAL A 264 12.41 -16.61 2.47
CA VAL A 264 13.71 -16.17 2.98
C VAL A 264 13.93 -16.83 4.32
N ILE A 265 15.06 -17.53 4.47
CA ILE A 265 15.50 -18.14 5.74
C ILE A 265 16.84 -17.52 6.10
N ILE A 266 16.93 -17.08 7.35
CA ILE A 266 18.13 -16.53 8.00
C ILE A 266 18.44 -17.36 9.21
#